data_c741bcf254c2bfb86f1a5ea1240e70cb
#
_entry.id   c741bcf254c2bfb86f1a5ea1240e70cb
#
_cell.length_a   1.000
_cell.length_b   1.000
_cell.length_c   1.000
_cell.angle_alpha   90.00
_cell.angle_beta   90.00
_cell.angle_gamma   90.00
#
_symmetry.space_group_name_H-M   'P 1'
#
loop_
_entity.id
_entity.type
_entity.pdbx_description
1 polymer ?
#
loop_
_entity_poly.entity_id
_entity_poly.type
_entity_poly.pdbx_seq_one_letter_code
_entity_poly.pdbx_strand_id
1 'polypeptide(L)'
;MFKKIIVFTSCFLVFACAGDNGKITYVEDLTTLKNTSSGQVIGFKHINNSTAWFGIPYAKPPINELRWRAPQPIEDSEKIIKATSFSDICFQNRSFVDYSEEKENYIGSEDCLYLNIHSPRNLSGNENLPVMVWIHGGGNTTGAGSGYDFSRLASEQKVIVITINYRLGPFGWFYHPSLIETTNSKEDKSGNYGLLDQILALKWVKKNIKEFGGNPNNVTIFGESAGGHNVFSLISSNLASGLFHRAISQ
;
A
#
# COMPACT_ATOMS: atom_id res chain seq x y z
N MET A 1 48.31 -37.72 -0.30
CA MET A 1 47.27 -37.60 -1.37
C MET A 1 46.07 -36.86 -0.77
N PHE A 2 46.09 -35.50 -0.77
CA PHE A 2 45.07 -34.67 -0.15
C PHE A 2 44.05 -34.27 -1.23
N LYS A 3 42.78 -34.74 -1.11
CA LYS A 3 41.66 -34.31 -1.93
C LYS A 3 41.22 -32.92 -1.46
N LYS A 4 41.38 -31.93 -2.32
CA LYS A 4 40.77 -30.60 -2.15
C LYS A 4 39.29 -30.70 -2.41
N ILE A 5 38.44 -30.42 -1.41
CA ILE A 5 37.01 -30.21 -1.54
C ILE A 5 36.85 -28.74 -1.93
N ILE A 6 36.32 -28.49 -3.15
CA ILE A 6 35.92 -27.14 -3.60
C ILE A 6 34.46 -26.99 -3.18
N VAL A 7 34.20 -26.15 -2.19
CA VAL A 7 32.84 -25.73 -1.83
C VAL A 7 32.44 -24.60 -2.77
N PHE A 8 31.52 -24.85 -3.69
CA PHE A 8 30.87 -23.78 -4.46
C PHE A 8 29.85 -23.07 -3.56
N THR A 9 30.22 -21.92 -3.05
CA THR A 9 29.26 -21.02 -2.40
C THR A 9 28.52 -20.29 -3.51
N SER A 10 27.28 -20.74 -3.78
CA SER A 10 26.38 -20.04 -4.70
C SER A 10 25.93 -18.74 -4.06
N CYS A 11 26.57 -17.66 -4.40
CA CYS A 11 26.15 -16.31 -4.03
C CYS A 11 24.96 -15.94 -4.93
N PHE A 12 23.74 -16.02 -4.40
CA PHE A 12 22.56 -15.47 -5.06
C PHE A 12 22.66 -13.94 -5.00
N LEU A 13 23.18 -13.35 -6.06
CA LEU A 13 23.10 -11.92 -6.31
C LEU A 13 21.63 -11.58 -6.59
N VAL A 14 21.02 -10.87 -5.65
CA VAL A 14 19.75 -10.19 -5.90
C VAL A 14 20.08 -9.00 -6.80
N PHE A 15 19.83 -9.13 -8.10
CA PHE A 15 19.92 -8.01 -9.02
C PHE A 15 18.73 -7.08 -8.79
N ALA A 16 18.97 -5.99 -8.09
CA ALA A 16 18.11 -4.81 -8.16
C ALA A 16 18.67 -3.91 -9.26
N CYS A 17 17.93 -3.72 -10.34
CA CYS A 17 18.28 -2.72 -11.35
C CYS A 17 17.68 -1.38 -10.90
N ALA A 18 18.50 -0.34 -10.75
CA ALA A 18 17.99 1.03 -10.66
C ALA A 18 17.40 1.39 -12.04
N GLY A 19 16.10 1.62 -12.09
CA GLY A 19 15.44 2.17 -13.28
C GLY A 19 15.79 3.63 -13.49
N ASP A 20 15.45 4.19 -14.67
CA ASP A 20 15.80 5.55 -15.14
C ASP A 20 15.45 6.72 -14.18
N ASN A 21 14.68 6.48 -13.12
CA ASN A 21 14.25 7.49 -12.14
C ASN A 21 14.73 7.18 -10.71
N GLY A 22 15.79 6.38 -10.52
CA GLY A 22 16.30 6.02 -9.18
C GLY A 22 15.40 5.09 -8.37
N LYS A 23 14.26 4.63 -8.91
CA LYS A 23 13.40 3.65 -8.24
C LYS A 23 14.01 2.26 -8.27
N ILE A 24 14.09 1.62 -7.10
CA ILE A 24 14.48 0.20 -7.02
C ILE A 24 13.36 -0.65 -7.62
N THR A 25 13.68 -1.43 -8.64
CA THR A 25 12.79 -2.41 -9.25
C THR A 25 13.33 -3.82 -8.98
N TYR A 26 12.48 -4.68 -8.45
CA TYR A 26 12.81 -6.08 -8.19
C TYR A 26 12.48 -6.95 -9.40
N VAL A 27 13.17 -8.09 -9.50
CA VAL A 27 12.90 -9.07 -10.55
C VAL A 27 11.61 -9.83 -10.22
N GLU A 28 10.66 -9.81 -11.15
CA GLU A 28 9.39 -10.52 -11.02
C GLU A 28 9.57 -12.05 -10.83
N ASP A 29 8.72 -12.64 -10.01
CA ASP A 29 8.66 -14.08 -9.81
C ASP A 29 7.27 -14.61 -10.19
N LEU A 30 7.18 -15.35 -11.29
CA LEU A 30 5.91 -15.90 -11.80
C LEU A 30 5.15 -16.76 -10.79
N THR A 31 5.84 -17.35 -9.80
CA THR A 31 5.20 -18.12 -8.74
C THR A 31 4.36 -17.26 -7.78
N THR A 32 4.53 -15.93 -7.85
CA THR A 32 3.81 -14.97 -7.03
C THR A 32 2.56 -14.40 -7.69
N LEU A 33 2.21 -14.85 -8.91
CA LEU A 33 1.05 -14.36 -9.65
C LEU A 33 -0.24 -14.55 -8.85
N LYS A 34 -1.05 -13.49 -8.71
CA LYS A 34 -2.33 -13.47 -7.99
C LYS A 34 -3.41 -12.81 -8.84
N ASN A 35 -4.64 -13.33 -8.74
CA ASN A 35 -5.80 -12.70 -9.35
C ASN A 35 -6.43 -11.73 -8.34
N THR A 36 -6.61 -10.49 -8.73
CA THR A 36 -7.25 -9.47 -7.90
C THR A 36 -8.39 -8.78 -8.64
N SER A 37 -9.21 -8.03 -7.93
CA SER A 37 -10.25 -7.21 -8.55
C SER A 37 -9.71 -6.01 -9.33
N SER A 38 -8.41 -5.76 -9.27
CA SER A 38 -7.74 -4.73 -10.06
C SER A 38 -6.99 -5.31 -11.27
N GLY A 39 -7.10 -6.62 -11.51
CA GLY A 39 -6.35 -7.38 -12.51
C GLY A 39 -5.39 -8.38 -11.87
N GLN A 40 -4.59 -9.05 -12.71
CA GLN A 40 -3.55 -9.94 -12.23
C GLN A 40 -2.36 -9.14 -11.72
N VAL A 41 -1.77 -9.55 -10.59
CA VAL A 41 -0.57 -8.91 -10.05
C VAL A 41 0.54 -9.93 -9.89
N ILE A 42 1.76 -9.55 -10.26
CA ILE A 42 2.96 -10.36 -10.12
C ILE A 42 3.94 -9.63 -9.21
N GLY A 43 4.41 -10.30 -8.17
CA GLY A 43 5.36 -9.79 -7.19
C GLY A 43 6.73 -10.41 -7.33
N PHE A 44 7.47 -10.48 -6.24
CA PHE A 44 8.86 -10.93 -6.21
C PHE A 44 9.24 -11.54 -4.88
N LYS A 45 10.33 -12.31 -4.89
CA LYS A 45 10.99 -12.76 -3.65
C LYS A 45 11.70 -11.59 -3.00
N HIS A 46 11.37 -11.31 -1.77
CA HIS A 46 11.95 -10.21 -1.00
C HIS A 46 12.89 -10.74 0.09
N ILE A 47 13.55 -9.83 0.81
CA ILE A 47 14.45 -10.16 1.93
C ILE A 47 13.70 -10.85 3.08
N ASN A 48 14.43 -11.30 4.10
CA ASN A 48 13.89 -11.90 5.33
C ASN A 48 12.93 -13.09 5.09
N ASN A 49 13.19 -13.89 4.05
CA ASN A 49 12.33 -15.02 3.69
C ASN A 49 10.85 -14.62 3.48
N SER A 50 10.63 -13.47 2.85
CA SER A 50 9.31 -12.95 2.51
C SER A 50 9.06 -12.91 1.01
N THR A 51 7.81 -12.75 0.62
CA THR A 51 7.35 -12.41 -0.72
C THR A 51 6.69 -11.04 -0.65
N ALA A 52 6.88 -10.20 -1.67
CA ALA A 52 6.30 -8.88 -1.68
C ALA A 52 5.65 -8.53 -3.03
N TRP A 53 4.68 -7.63 -2.96
CA TRP A 53 4.03 -6.97 -4.09
C TRP A 53 3.96 -5.48 -3.77
N PHE A 54 4.61 -4.64 -4.57
CA PHE A 54 4.67 -3.20 -4.35
C PHE A 54 3.96 -2.45 -5.48
N GLY A 55 3.27 -1.38 -5.12
CA GLY A 55 2.60 -0.52 -6.09
C GLY A 55 1.34 -1.15 -6.71
N ILE A 56 0.52 -1.87 -5.93
CA ILE A 56 -0.77 -2.37 -6.39
C ILE A 56 -1.79 -1.23 -6.29
N PRO A 57 -2.43 -0.80 -7.40
CA PRO A 57 -3.45 0.24 -7.34
C PRO A 57 -4.74 -0.32 -6.72
N TYR A 58 -5.31 0.38 -5.75
CA TYR A 58 -6.58 0.03 -5.13
C TYR A 58 -7.73 0.96 -5.55
N ALA A 59 -7.41 2.08 -6.20
CA ALA A 59 -8.35 3.08 -6.69
C ALA A 59 -7.92 3.64 -8.05
N LYS A 60 -8.86 4.19 -8.80
CA LYS A 60 -8.55 5.01 -9.98
C LYS A 60 -7.74 6.23 -9.55
N PRO A 61 -6.76 6.69 -10.37
CA PRO A 61 -6.00 7.90 -10.07
C PRO A 61 -6.92 9.10 -9.80
N PRO A 62 -6.80 9.78 -8.64
CA PRO A 62 -7.67 10.91 -8.27
C PRO A 62 -7.20 12.22 -8.92
N ILE A 63 -7.07 12.21 -10.24
CA ILE A 63 -6.59 13.32 -11.07
C ILE A 63 -7.75 13.98 -11.83
N ASN A 64 -7.54 15.20 -12.31
CA ASN A 64 -8.50 15.94 -13.15
C ASN A 64 -9.89 15.99 -12.48
N GLU A 65 -10.90 15.42 -13.13
CA GLU A 65 -12.28 15.40 -12.65
C GLU A 65 -12.51 14.56 -11.38
N LEU A 66 -11.56 13.69 -11.04
CA LEU A 66 -11.58 12.88 -9.81
C LEU A 66 -10.84 13.56 -8.63
N ARG A 67 -10.14 14.67 -8.87
CA ARG A 67 -9.56 15.47 -7.79
C ARG A 67 -10.68 16.00 -6.90
N TRP A 68 -10.49 15.90 -5.59
CA TRP A 68 -11.51 16.25 -4.59
C TRP A 68 -12.86 15.54 -4.79
N ARG A 69 -12.79 14.26 -5.15
CA ARG A 69 -13.91 13.34 -5.19
C ARG A 69 -13.61 12.12 -4.33
N ALA A 70 -14.65 11.44 -3.91
CA ALA A 70 -14.51 10.13 -3.28
C ALA A 70 -13.73 9.19 -4.22
N PRO A 71 -12.81 8.36 -3.68
CA PRO A 71 -12.02 7.47 -4.50
C PRO A 71 -12.93 6.44 -5.19
N GLN A 72 -12.61 6.12 -6.44
CA GLN A 72 -13.36 5.15 -7.22
C GLN A 72 -12.55 3.85 -7.32
N PRO A 73 -13.19 2.67 -7.15
CA PRO A 73 -12.51 1.40 -7.33
C PRO A 73 -12.04 1.24 -8.78
N ILE A 74 -10.96 0.49 -8.95
CA ILE A 74 -10.53 0.04 -10.28
C ILE A 74 -11.49 -1.07 -10.71
N GLU A 75 -11.98 -0.97 -11.93
CA GLU A 75 -12.70 -2.05 -12.57
C GLU A 75 -11.73 -3.12 -13.03
N ASP A 76 -12.23 -4.36 -13.12
CA ASP A 76 -11.44 -5.53 -13.49
C ASP A 76 -10.63 -5.25 -14.77
N SER A 77 -9.34 -5.51 -14.71
CA SER A 77 -8.41 -5.26 -15.81
C SER A 77 -7.80 -6.60 -16.24
N GLU A 78 -7.82 -6.88 -17.53
CA GLU A 78 -7.10 -8.04 -18.10
C GLU A 78 -5.57 -7.87 -18.06
N LYS A 79 -5.07 -6.71 -17.63
CA LYS A 79 -3.62 -6.42 -17.58
C LYS A 79 -2.95 -7.10 -16.40
N ILE A 80 -1.72 -7.56 -16.64
CA ILE A 80 -0.83 -8.01 -15.57
C ILE A 80 -0.09 -6.79 -15.03
N ILE A 81 -0.27 -6.52 -13.74
CA ILE A 81 0.41 -5.46 -13.01
C ILE A 81 1.72 -6.03 -12.45
N LYS A 82 2.85 -5.49 -12.89
CA LYS A 82 4.16 -5.81 -12.32
C LYS A 82 4.34 -5.07 -11.01
N ALA A 83 3.99 -5.72 -9.91
CA ALA A 83 4.06 -5.18 -8.55
C ALA A 83 5.47 -5.37 -7.96
N THR A 84 6.49 -4.87 -8.67
CA THR A 84 7.92 -5.05 -8.39
C THR A 84 8.65 -3.78 -7.98
N SER A 85 7.94 -2.65 -7.90
CA SER A 85 8.47 -1.37 -7.44
C SER A 85 7.38 -0.58 -6.71
N PHE A 86 7.79 0.29 -5.79
CA PHE A 86 6.85 1.22 -5.18
C PHE A 86 6.26 2.19 -6.20
N SER A 87 4.99 2.53 -6.04
CA SER A 87 4.34 3.64 -6.76
C SER A 87 4.94 4.99 -6.34
N ASP A 88 4.48 6.06 -6.98
CA ASP A 88 4.71 7.40 -6.47
C ASP A 88 4.01 7.57 -5.12
N ILE A 89 4.64 8.36 -4.25
CA ILE A 89 4.02 8.82 -3.01
C ILE A 89 2.98 9.88 -3.32
N CYS A 90 2.01 10.11 -2.43
CA CYS A 90 1.04 11.17 -2.62
C CYS A 90 1.72 12.54 -2.58
N PHE A 91 1.20 13.48 -3.38
CA PHE A 91 1.73 14.83 -3.50
C PHE A 91 1.80 15.50 -2.12
N GLN A 92 2.97 16.00 -1.76
CA GLN A 92 3.27 16.51 -0.43
C GLN A 92 4.47 17.46 -0.43
N ASN A 93 4.60 18.26 0.63
CA ASN A 93 5.87 18.92 0.90
C ASN A 93 6.96 17.88 1.16
N ARG A 94 8.16 18.17 0.72
CA ARG A 94 9.34 17.39 1.08
C ARG A 94 9.43 17.35 2.60
N SER A 95 9.42 16.16 3.16
CA SER A 95 9.41 15.96 4.61
C SER A 95 10.77 16.35 5.21
N PHE A 96 10.79 16.68 6.50
CA PHE A 96 12.02 16.97 7.27
C PHE A 96 13.05 15.81 7.27
N VAL A 97 12.69 14.65 6.76
CA VAL A 97 13.54 13.45 6.68
C VAL A 97 14.32 13.38 5.36
N ASP A 98 13.94 14.16 4.36
CA ASP A 98 14.64 14.21 3.09
C ASP A 98 15.63 15.38 3.08
N TYR A 99 16.90 15.05 3.31
CA TYR A 99 18.03 16.00 3.31
C TYR A 99 18.66 16.19 1.92
N SER A 100 18.00 15.79 0.83
CA SER A 100 18.55 15.99 -0.51
C SER A 100 18.62 17.48 -0.84
N GLU A 101 19.69 17.91 -1.55
CA GLU A 101 19.92 19.28 -1.97
C GLU A 101 19.02 19.73 -3.15
N GLU A 102 18.07 18.88 -3.57
CA GLU A 102 17.13 19.20 -4.65
C GLU A 102 16.22 20.36 -4.26
N LYS A 103 16.04 21.30 -5.19
CA LYS A 103 15.40 22.59 -4.95
C LYS A 103 13.86 22.56 -4.92
N GLU A 104 13.24 21.42 -5.22
CA GLU A 104 11.78 21.35 -5.25
C GLU A 104 11.22 21.15 -3.84
N ASN A 105 10.33 22.06 -3.43
CA ASN A 105 9.67 21.99 -2.12
C ASN A 105 8.57 20.92 -2.06
N TYR A 106 8.17 20.38 -3.20
CA TYR A 106 7.08 19.42 -3.32
C TYR A 106 7.55 18.18 -4.07
N ILE A 107 7.04 17.02 -3.67
CA ILE A 107 7.36 15.71 -4.24
C ILE A 107 6.09 14.87 -4.36
N GLY A 108 6.16 13.79 -5.15
CA GLY A 108 5.08 12.84 -5.30
C GLY A 108 4.12 13.19 -6.44
N SER A 109 3.00 12.50 -6.47
CA SER A 109 2.00 12.59 -7.53
C SER A 109 0.59 12.57 -6.94
N GLU A 110 -0.39 13.10 -7.67
CA GLU A 110 -1.80 12.85 -7.35
C GLU A 110 -2.21 11.41 -7.67
N ASP A 111 -1.58 10.78 -8.69
CA ASP A 111 -1.73 9.33 -8.94
C ASP A 111 -0.89 8.54 -7.94
N CYS A 112 -1.46 8.30 -6.75
CA CYS A 112 -0.75 7.77 -5.61
C CYS A 112 -1.52 6.71 -4.80
N LEU A 113 -2.75 6.36 -5.19
CA LEU A 113 -3.61 5.48 -4.42
C LEU A 113 -3.25 4.00 -4.63
N TYR A 114 -2.15 3.61 -4.02
CA TYR A 114 -1.53 2.29 -4.13
C TYR A 114 -1.29 1.68 -2.75
N LEU A 115 -1.18 0.36 -2.74
CA LEU A 115 -0.81 -0.41 -1.56
C LEU A 115 0.35 -1.35 -1.86
N ASN A 116 1.02 -1.78 -0.79
CA ASN A 116 2.10 -2.76 -0.84
C ASN A 116 1.79 -3.91 0.11
N ILE A 117 2.19 -5.12 -0.24
CA ILE A 117 1.94 -6.33 0.54
C ILE A 117 3.25 -7.01 0.85
N HIS A 118 3.46 -7.35 2.11
CA HIS A 118 4.50 -8.25 2.59
C HIS A 118 3.84 -9.53 3.13
N SER A 119 4.33 -10.68 2.71
CA SER A 119 3.82 -11.99 3.10
C SER A 119 4.97 -12.93 3.44
N PRO A 120 4.80 -13.92 4.31
CA PRO A 120 5.75 -15.02 4.41
C PRO A 120 5.98 -15.67 3.04
N ARG A 121 7.18 -16.22 2.82
CA ARG A 121 7.48 -16.97 1.58
C ARG A 121 6.88 -18.37 1.62
N ASN A 122 6.67 -18.95 0.45
CA ASN A 122 6.25 -20.35 0.26
C ASN A 122 4.90 -20.68 0.90
N LEU A 123 3.93 -19.77 0.80
CA LEU A 123 2.56 -20.05 1.19
C LEU A 123 1.89 -21.01 0.19
N SER A 124 1.11 -21.95 0.69
CA SER A 124 0.30 -22.90 -0.12
C SER A 124 -0.95 -22.24 -0.71
N GLY A 125 -1.33 -21.05 -0.16
CA GLY A 125 -2.54 -20.32 -0.52
C GLY A 125 -3.75 -20.59 0.39
N ASN A 126 -3.63 -21.52 1.34
CA ASN A 126 -4.72 -21.89 2.25
C ASN A 126 -4.44 -21.57 3.72
N GLU A 127 -3.39 -20.77 4.01
CA GLU A 127 -2.90 -20.52 5.36
C GLU A 127 -3.86 -19.72 6.23
N ASN A 128 -4.72 -18.90 5.63
CA ASN A 128 -5.70 -18.08 6.35
C ASN A 128 -5.05 -17.17 7.43
N LEU A 129 -3.91 -16.54 7.07
CA LEU A 129 -3.06 -15.77 7.98
C LEU A 129 -3.76 -14.50 8.48
N PRO A 130 -3.44 -14.03 9.70
CA PRO A 130 -3.84 -12.71 10.14
C PRO A 130 -3.32 -11.64 9.18
N VAL A 131 -4.09 -10.56 9.03
CA VAL A 131 -3.78 -9.42 8.16
C VAL A 131 -3.62 -8.18 9.01
N MET A 132 -2.58 -7.41 8.75
CA MET A 132 -2.32 -6.14 9.40
C MET A 132 -2.23 -5.04 8.32
N VAL A 133 -2.98 -3.95 8.48
CA VAL A 133 -2.99 -2.82 7.54
C VAL A 133 -2.40 -1.61 8.23
N TRP A 134 -1.23 -1.16 7.75
CA TRP A 134 -0.50 -0.01 8.26
C TRP A 134 -1.00 1.28 7.64
N ILE A 135 -1.32 2.24 8.49
CA ILE A 135 -1.69 3.62 8.15
C ILE A 135 -0.59 4.53 8.67
N HIS A 136 0.19 5.12 7.76
CA HIS A 136 1.34 5.94 8.11
C HIS A 136 0.94 7.26 8.78
N GLY A 137 1.84 7.83 9.56
CA GLY A 137 1.72 9.15 10.17
C GLY A 137 2.15 10.28 9.23
N GLY A 138 2.62 11.38 9.82
CA GLY A 138 3.08 12.57 9.09
C GLY A 138 2.03 13.67 9.02
N GLY A 139 1.19 13.81 10.06
CA GLY A 139 0.25 14.92 10.20
C GLY A 139 -0.86 14.97 9.14
N ASN A 140 -1.10 13.89 8.41
CA ASN A 140 -1.95 13.83 7.22
C ASN A 140 -1.49 14.79 6.10
N THR A 141 -0.25 15.27 6.14
CA THR A 141 0.34 16.20 5.17
C THR A 141 1.54 15.62 4.46
N THR A 142 2.23 14.66 5.07
CA THR A 142 3.40 13.95 4.53
C THR A 142 3.34 12.47 4.86
N GLY A 143 4.26 11.70 4.29
CA GLY A 143 4.40 10.27 4.54
C GLY A 143 4.02 9.39 3.35
N ALA A 144 4.33 8.11 3.47
CA ALA A 144 4.03 7.11 2.45
C ALA A 144 4.12 5.69 3.01
N GLY A 145 3.38 4.76 2.41
CA GLY A 145 3.47 3.33 2.73
C GLY A 145 4.81 2.71 2.36
N SER A 146 5.53 3.28 1.39
CA SER A 146 6.87 2.82 0.97
C SER A 146 7.98 3.09 2.00
N GLY A 147 7.74 3.93 3.00
CA GLY A 147 8.72 4.22 4.06
C GLY A 147 8.89 3.09 5.09
N TYR A 148 8.15 2.00 4.96
CA TYR A 148 8.11 0.94 5.97
C TYR A 148 8.34 -0.44 5.35
N ASP A 149 9.40 -1.12 5.80
CA ASP A 149 9.65 -2.53 5.45
C ASP A 149 9.14 -3.46 6.56
N PHE A 150 8.07 -4.16 6.27
CA PHE A 150 7.49 -5.17 7.17
C PHE A 150 7.84 -6.61 6.77
N SER A 151 8.83 -6.83 5.91
CA SER A 151 9.24 -8.16 5.46
C SER A 151 9.59 -9.10 6.62
N ARG A 152 10.30 -8.57 7.63
CA ARG A 152 10.68 -9.32 8.83
C ARG A 152 9.48 -9.67 9.69
N LEU A 153 8.60 -8.69 9.97
CA LEU A 153 7.37 -8.92 10.73
C LEU A 153 6.50 -9.99 10.05
N ALA A 154 6.31 -9.85 8.72
CA ALA A 154 5.50 -10.80 7.95
C ALA A 154 6.04 -12.23 8.07
N SER A 155 7.35 -12.42 7.85
CA SER A 155 7.95 -13.76 7.83
C SER A 155 8.04 -14.41 9.22
N GLU A 156 8.50 -13.67 10.25
CA GLU A 156 8.73 -14.19 11.59
C GLU A 156 7.41 -14.46 12.34
N GLN A 157 6.41 -13.59 12.18
CA GLN A 157 5.13 -13.70 12.88
C GLN A 157 4.04 -14.39 12.06
N LYS A 158 4.34 -14.81 10.82
CA LYS A 158 3.40 -15.44 9.90
C LYS A 158 2.11 -14.62 9.76
N VAL A 159 2.26 -13.35 9.43
CA VAL A 159 1.17 -12.41 9.16
C VAL A 159 1.34 -11.79 7.78
N ILE A 160 0.25 -11.35 7.18
CA ILE A 160 0.32 -10.51 5.99
C ILE A 160 0.27 -9.06 6.43
N VAL A 161 1.25 -8.25 6.01
CA VAL A 161 1.28 -6.83 6.32
C VAL A 161 1.10 -6.02 5.05
N ILE A 162 0.17 -5.08 5.10
CA ILE A 162 -0.16 -4.18 3.99
C ILE A 162 0.16 -2.76 4.42
N THR A 163 0.85 -2.01 3.58
CA THR A 163 1.01 -0.56 3.73
C THR A 163 0.22 0.14 2.64
N ILE A 164 -0.40 1.27 2.95
CA ILE A 164 -1.23 2.02 2.02
C ILE A 164 -0.73 3.45 1.89
N ASN A 165 -0.86 4.03 0.69
CA ASN A 165 -0.87 5.46 0.51
C ASN A 165 -2.31 5.98 0.58
N TYR A 166 -2.51 7.21 0.98
CA TYR A 166 -3.78 7.93 0.96
C TYR A 166 -3.51 9.42 0.70
N ARG A 167 -4.44 10.13 0.09
CA ARG A 167 -4.27 11.55 -0.23
C ARG A 167 -3.98 12.38 1.02
N LEU A 168 -3.10 13.36 0.87
CA LEU A 168 -2.54 14.16 1.95
C LEU A 168 -2.88 15.64 1.79
N GLY A 169 -2.78 16.40 2.90
CA GLY A 169 -2.98 17.83 2.92
C GLY A 169 -4.28 18.27 2.22
N PRO A 170 -4.24 19.30 1.39
CA PRO A 170 -5.45 19.81 0.71
C PRO A 170 -6.01 18.86 -0.34
N PHE A 171 -5.27 17.85 -0.79
CA PHE A 171 -5.82 16.82 -1.69
C PHE A 171 -6.65 15.77 -0.93
N GLY A 172 -6.31 15.52 0.33
CA GLY A 172 -7.00 14.56 1.19
C GLY A 172 -8.12 15.17 2.05
N TRP A 173 -7.94 16.42 2.46
CA TRP A 173 -8.88 17.14 3.35
C TRP A 173 -9.11 18.55 2.84
N PHE A 174 -10.17 18.72 2.07
CA PHE A 174 -10.52 20.01 1.49
C PHE A 174 -12.05 20.12 1.33
N TYR A 175 -12.58 21.24 1.80
CA TYR A 175 -13.99 21.57 1.71
C TYR A 175 -14.17 22.94 1.08
N HIS A 176 -14.94 23.04 -0.01
CA HIS A 176 -15.31 24.30 -0.63
C HIS A 176 -16.75 24.23 -1.17
N PRO A 177 -17.60 25.26 -0.93
CA PRO A 177 -19.00 25.24 -1.39
C PRO A 177 -19.17 24.90 -2.87
N SER A 178 -18.35 25.52 -3.74
CA SER A 178 -18.44 25.26 -5.19
C SER A 178 -18.15 23.80 -5.59
N LEU A 179 -17.36 23.05 -4.80
CA LEU A 179 -17.13 21.62 -5.05
C LEU A 179 -18.35 20.78 -4.66
N ILE A 180 -19.07 21.20 -3.63
CA ILE A 180 -20.23 20.47 -3.10
C ILE A 180 -21.44 20.62 -4.00
N GLU A 181 -21.60 21.81 -4.59
CA GLU A 181 -22.74 22.10 -5.49
C GLU A 181 -22.70 21.31 -6.80
N THR A 182 -21.51 20.81 -7.20
CA THR A 182 -21.30 20.05 -8.43
C THR A 182 -21.55 18.54 -8.28
N THR A 183 -21.94 18.05 -7.11
CA THR A 183 -22.17 16.62 -6.87
C THR A 183 -23.37 16.37 -5.96
N ASN A 184 -24.00 15.20 -6.11
CA ASN A 184 -25.03 14.71 -5.21
C ASN A 184 -24.50 13.65 -4.23
N SER A 185 -23.27 13.16 -4.43
CA SER A 185 -22.65 12.16 -3.56
C SER A 185 -22.37 12.74 -2.16
N LYS A 186 -22.81 12.03 -1.12
CA LYS A 186 -22.50 12.41 0.28
C LYS A 186 -21.02 12.30 0.59
N GLU A 187 -20.36 11.31 0.00
CA GLU A 187 -18.93 11.06 0.14
C GLU A 187 -18.12 12.21 -0.49
N ASP A 188 -18.48 12.65 -1.69
CA ASP A 188 -17.84 13.81 -2.35
C ASP A 188 -18.02 15.09 -1.54
N LYS A 189 -19.17 15.26 -0.88
CA LYS A 189 -19.48 16.43 -0.05
C LYS A 189 -18.78 16.43 1.30
N SER A 190 -18.14 15.31 1.69
CA SER A 190 -17.55 15.16 3.02
C SER A 190 -16.28 15.99 3.25
N GLY A 191 -15.52 16.26 2.18
CA GLY A 191 -14.19 16.87 2.28
C GLY A 191 -13.13 15.96 2.94
N ASN A 192 -13.44 14.69 3.22
CA ASN A 192 -12.58 13.73 3.93
C ASN A 192 -12.01 12.66 2.97
N TYR A 193 -11.47 13.09 1.84
CA TYR A 193 -11.06 12.18 0.76
C TYR A 193 -9.94 11.22 1.20
N GLY A 194 -8.97 11.68 2.01
CA GLY A 194 -7.91 10.82 2.54
C GLY A 194 -8.44 9.70 3.45
N LEU A 195 -9.50 9.95 4.23
CA LEU A 195 -10.15 8.90 5.03
C LEU A 195 -10.94 7.94 4.14
N LEU A 196 -11.60 8.46 3.11
CA LEU A 196 -12.32 7.63 2.12
C LEU A 196 -11.35 6.74 1.32
N ASP A 197 -10.13 7.22 1.03
CA ASP A 197 -9.07 6.43 0.40
C ASP A 197 -8.71 5.22 1.27
N GLN A 198 -8.51 5.44 2.57
CA GLN A 198 -8.22 4.36 3.53
C GLN A 198 -9.37 3.34 3.61
N ILE A 199 -10.62 3.81 3.60
CA ILE A 199 -11.81 2.94 3.56
C ILE A 199 -11.83 2.11 2.27
N LEU A 200 -11.52 2.71 1.12
CA LEU A 200 -11.48 1.97 -0.15
C LEU A 200 -10.34 0.96 -0.18
N ALA A 201 -9.16 1.30 0.37
CA ALA A 201 -8.06 0.34 0.53
C ALA A 201 -8.49 -0.86 1.40
N LEU A 202 -9.20 -0.64 2.50
CA LEU A 202 -9.73 -1.72 3.34
C LEU A 202 -10.78 -2.57 2.61
N LYS A 203 -11.62 -1.97 1.77
CA LYS A 203 -12.55 -2.70 0.90
C LYS A 203 -11.81 -3.57 -0.11
N TRP A 204 -10.72 -3.05 -0.68
CA TRP A 204 -9.84 -3.82 -1.56
C TRP A 204 -9.22 -5.01 -0.81
N VAL A 205 -8.70 -4.80 0.41
CA VAL A 205 -8.15 -5.86 1.28
C VAL A 205 -9.21 -6.94 1.52
N LYS A 206 -10.41 -6.56 1.94
CA LYS A 206 -11.51 -7.50 2.19
C LYS A 206 -11.83 -8.38 0.98
N LYS A 207 -11.77 -7.80 -0.23
CA LYS A 207 -12.10 -8.50 -1.47
C LYS A 207 -10.98 -9.43 -1.95
N ASN A 208 -9.72 -9.06 -1.74
CA ASN A 208 -8.59 -9.65 -2.45
C ASN A 208 -7.59 -10.41 -1.57
N ILE A 209 -7.55 -10.16 -0.26
CA ILE A 209 -6.42 -10.64 0.57
C ILE A 209 -6.35 -12.16 0.69
N LYS A 210 -7.45 -12.86 0.43
CA LYS A 210 -7.49 -14.32 0.41
C LYS A 210 -6.55 -14.90 -0.67
N GLU A 211 -6.41 -14.24 -1.81
CA GLU A 211 -5.51 -14.65 -2.90
C GLU A 211 -4.04 -14.67 -2.43
N PHE A 212 -3.70 -13.84 -1.46
CA PHE A 212 -2.37 -13.74 -0.85
C PHE A 212 -2.20 -14.63 0.38
N GLY A 213 -3.18 -15.49 0.69
CA GLY A 213 -3.17 -16.37 1.87
C GLY A 213 -3.65 -15.73 3.16
N GLY A 214 -4.23 -14.51 3.10
CA GLY A 214 -4.74 -13.78 4.25
C GLY A 214 -6.20 -14.06 4.57
N ASN A 215 -6.57 -13.86 5.83
CA ASN A 215 -7.93 -14.00 6.32
C ASN A 215 -8.66 -12.63 6.29
N PRO A 216 -9.62 -12.41 5.39
CA PRO A 216 -10.39 -11.15 5.34
C PRO A 216 -11.27 -10.93 6.58
N ASN A 217 -11.46 -11.96 7.42
CA ASN A 217 -12.20 -11.88 8.68
C ASN A 217 -11.28 -11.78 9.92
N ASN A 218 -9.97 -11.56 9.72
CA ASN A 218 -9.00 -11.36 10.78
C ASN A 218 -8.03 -10.22 10.41
N VAL A 219 -8.59 -9.03 10.23
CA VAL A 219 -7.87 -7.82 9.81
C VAL A 219 -7.69 -6.90 11.02
N THR A 220 -6.46 -6.49 11.27
CA THR A 220 -6.08 -5.47 12.26
C THR A 220 -5.61 -4.23 11.51
N ILE A 221 -6.19 -3.06 11.79
CA ILE A 221 -5.65 -1.78 11.35
C ILE A 221 -4.70 -1.25 12.42
N PHE A 222 -3.59 -0.66 12.02
CA PHE A 222 -2.66 -0.05 12.97
C PHE A 222 -1.99 1.17 12.34
N GLY A 223 -1.67 2.18 13.17
CA GLY A 223 -1.09 3.41 12.69
C GLY A 223 -0.47 4.23 13.81
N GLU A 224 0.48 5.06 13.44
CA GLU A 224 1.23 5.92 14.35
C GLU A 224 0.90 7.39 14.07
N SER A 225 0.86 8.23 15.13
CA SER A 225 0.64 9.68 15.04
C SER A 225 -0.67 9.99 14.30
N ALA A 226 -0.63 10.73 13.18
CA ALA A 226 -1.82 10.97 12.36
C ALA A 226 -2.45 9.67 11.84
N GLY A 227 -1.65 8.63 11.58
CA GLY A 227 -2.16 7.28 11.27
C GLY A 227 -2.95 6.69 12.43
N GLY A 228 -2.52 6.90 13.68
CA GLY A 228 -3.27 6.55 14.88
C GLY A 228 -4.58 7.33 15.00
N HIS A 229 -4.60 8.63 14.70
CA HIS A 229 -5.83 9.43 14.61
C HIS A 229 -6.79 8.90 13.54
N ASN A 230 -6.25 8.49 12.38
CA ASN A 230 -7.04 7.89 11.31
C ASN A 230 -7.64 6.54 11.75
N VAL A 231 -6.92 5.75 12.55
CA VAL A 231 -7.46 4.52 13.17
C VAL A 231 -8.71 4.84 13.98
N PHE A 232 -8.70 5.88 14.83
CA PHE A 232 -9.90 6.29 15.57
C PHE A 232 -11.03 6.77 14.66
N SER A 233 -10.69 7.51 13.59
CA SER A 233 -11.67 7.95 12.60
C SER A 233 -12.35 6.77 11.89
N LEU A 234 -11.58 5.73 11.56
CA LEU A 234 -12.09 4.50 10.95
C LEU A 234 -12.98 3.71 11.91
N ILE A 235 -12.62 3.61 13.21
CA ILE A 235 -13.45 2.98 14.25
C ILE A 235 -14.81 3.68 14.35
N SER A 236 -14.82 5.01 14.24
CA SER A 236 -16.03 5.83 14.37
C SER A 236 -16.87 5.90 13.10
N SER A 237 -16.35 5.42 11.95
CA SER A 237 -17.00 5.51 10.65
C SER A 237 -17.86 4.29 10.33
N ASN A 238 -19.16 4.50 10.12
CA ASN A 238 -20.06 3.45 9.65
C ASN A 238 -19.64 2.88 8.28
N LEU A 239 -18.95 3.67 7.44
CA LEU A 239 -18.45 3.24 6.11
C LEU A 239 -17.32 2.19 6.22
N ALA A 240 -16.65 2.13 7.37
CA ALA A 240 -15.60 1.16 7.65
C ALA A 240 -16.10 -0.08 8.41
N SER A 241 -17.38 -0.15 8.73
CA SER A 241 -17.97 -1.27 9.47
C SER A 241 -17.75 -2.60 8.76
N GLY A 242 -17.23 -3.59 9.51
CA GLY A 242 -16.94 -4.94 9.00
C GLY A 242 -15.76 -5.03 8.02
N LEU A 243 -14.92 -3.97 7.90
CA LEU A 243 -13.70 -3.99 7.11
C LEU A 243 -12.47 -4.39 7.92
N PHE A 244 -12.52 -4.26 9.23
CA PHE A 244 -11.48 -4.70 10.17
C PHE A 244 -12.09 -5.24 11.47
N HIS A 245 -11.28 -5.90 12.29
CA HIS A 245 -11.71 -6.66 13.47
C HIS A 245 -10.98 -6.22 14.73
N ARG A 246 -9.79 -5.61 14.58
CA ARG A 246 -8.95 -5.08 15.65
C ARG A 246 -8.29 -3.80 15.20
N ALA A 247 -7.90 -2.98 16.16
CA ALA A 247 -7.26 -1.70 15.91
C ALA A 247 -6.15 -1.43 16.94
N ILE A 248 -5.05 -0.86 16.50
CA ILE A 248 -3.92 -0.41 17.32
C ILE A 248 -3.63 1.04 16.91
N SER A 249 -3.75 1.97 17.86
CA SER A 249 -3.40 3.38 17.67
C SER A 249 -2.16 3.70 18.49
N GLN A 250 -1.16 4.27 17.84
CA GLN A 250 0.11 4.66 18.44
C GLN A 250 0.35 6.17 18.29
#